data_cc2b4e22b4a9847f9b31b1f7d588ea65
#
_entry.id   cc2b4e22b4a9847f9b31b1f7d588ea65
#
_cell.length_a   1.000
_cell.length_b   1.000
_cell.length_c   1.000
_cell.angle_alpha   90.00
_cell.angle_beta   90.00
_cell.angle_gamma   90.00
#
_symmetry.space_group_name_H-M   'P 1'
#
loop_
_entity.id
_entity.type
_entity.pdbx_description
1 polymer ?
#
loop_
_entity_poly.entity_id
_entity_poly.type
_entity_poly.pdbx_seq_one_letter_code
_entity_poly.pdbx_strand_id
1 'polypeptide(L)'
;MTTATRPLRRDPAEVRPWAETCGQIRCLIEENDGAAAEVHHVQISDAKLHYHERTDEIYYVIAGRGTMVLGGEEVELHEGVVVYVPRGVRHKAKGDLTVLVVCVPPGVLGDVHEVE
;
A
#
# COMPACT_ATOMS: atom_id res chain seq x y z
N MET A 1 25.80 7.46 -0.58
CA MET A 1 25.57 8.88 -0.84
C MET A 1 24.10 9.13 -1.10
N THR A 2 23.57 10.14 -0.53
CA THR A 2 22.17 10.48 -0.71
C THR A 2 22.01 11.37 -1.93
N THR A 3 21.15 10.97 -2.84
CA THR A 3 20.79 11.83 -3.95
C THR A 3 19.84 12.91 -3.46
N ALA A 4 20.06 14.14 -3.90
CA ALA A 4 19.15 15.22 -3.54
C ALA A 4 17.75 14.91 -4.07
N THR A 5 16.78 14.92 -3.18
CA THR A 5 15.39 14.67 -3.53
C THR A 5 14.82 15.87 -4.28
N ARG A 6 14.16 15.62 -5.37
CA ARG A 6 13.51 16.66 -6.17
C ARG A 6 12.00 16.55 -5.99
N PRO A 7 11.30 17.69 -5.98
CA PRO A 7 9.83 17.62 -6.05
C PRO A 7 9.40 16.89 -7.31
N LEU A 8 8.37 16.09 -7.19
CA LEU A 8 7.81 15.39 -8.33
C LEU A 8 6.29 15.36 -8.27
N ARG A 9 5.70 15.15 -9.42
CA ARG A 9 4.26 14.98 -9.57
C ARG A 9 4.03 13.78 -10.48
N ARG A 10 3.18 12.85 -10.07
CA ARG A 10 2.76 11.74 -10.93
C ARG A 10 1.26 11.57 -10.86
N ASP A 11 0.69 11.28 -12.01
CA ASP A 11 -0.73 11.03 -12.18
C ASP A 11 -0.90 9.51 -12.34
N PRO A 12 -1.76 8.85 -11.57
CA PRO A 12 -1.95 7.41 -11.71
C PRO A 12 -2.40 7.01 -13.11
N ALA A 13 -3.09 7.88 -13.83
CA ALA A 13 -3.50 7.61 -15.20
C ALA A 13 -2.31 7.48 -16.16
N GLU A 14 -1.15 7.99 -15.78
CA GLU A 14 0.07 7.97 -16.60
C GLU A 14 1.07 6.91 -16.14
N VAL A 15 0.76 6.18 -15.09
CA VAL A 15 1.63 5.16 -14.51
C VAL A 15 1.12 3.78 -14.89
N ARG A 16 2.01 2.95 -15.43
CA ARG A 16 1.65 1.57 -15.80
C ARG A 16 1.37 0.75 -14.55
N PRO A 17 0.21 0.10 -14.46
CA PRO A 17 -0.08 -0.77 -13.33
C PRO A 17 0.60 -2.12 -13.47
N TRP A 18 0.82 -2.76 -12.32
CA TRP A 18 1.19 -4.18 -12.30
C TRP A 18 0.36 -4.89 -11.23
N ALA A 19 0.26 -6.22 -11.36
CA ALA A 19 -0.48 -7.02 -10.40
C ALA A 19 0.46 -7.48 -9.29
N GLU A 20 -0.01 -7.38 -8.06
CA GLU A 20 0.71 -7.84 -6.88
C GLU A 20 -0.27 -8.51 -5.90
N THR A 21 0.26 -8.86 -4.73
CA THR A 21 -0.47 -9.57 -3.66
C THR A 21 -1.82 -8.94 -3.32
N CYS A 22 -1.91 -7.62 -3.36
CA CYS A 22 -3.12 -6.89 -2.93
C CYS A 22 -4.02 -6.44 -4.09
N GLY A 23 -3.57 -6.57 -5.34
CA GLY A 23 -4.35 -6.13 -6.49
C GLY A 23 -3.51 -5.47 -7.56
N GLN A 24 -4.10 -4.51 -8.27
CA GLN A 24 -3.39 -3.72 -9.28
C GLN A 24 -2.78 -2.48 -8.65
N ILE A 25 -1.48 -2.36 -8.80
CA ILE A 25 -0.69 -1.28 -8.17
C ILE A 25 -0.16 -0.32 -9.24
N ARG A 26 -0.30 0.96 -8.97
CA ARG A 26 0.41 2.02 -9.68
C ARG A 26 1.31 2.73 -8.67
N CYS A 27 2.62 2.59 -8.86
CA CYS A 27 3.59 3.19 -7.93
C CYS A 27 3.78 4.66 -8.30
N LEU A 28 3.33 5.55 -7.43
CA LEU A 28 3.41 6.99 -7.66
C LEU A 28 4.73 7.57 -7.18
N ILE A 29 5.23 7.09 -6.05
CA ILE A 29 6.55 7.44 -5.53
C ILE A 29 7.24 6.15 -5.22
N GLU A 30 8.36 5.90 -5.90
CA GLU A 30 9.09 4.64 -5.77
C GLU A 30 10.39 4.82 -5.01
N GLU A 31 10.98 3.71 -4.60
CA GLU A 31 12.21 3.73 -3.81
C GLU A 31 13.32 4.53 -4.49
N ASN A 32 13.46 4.41 -5.80
CA ASN A 32 14.51 5.10 -6.56
C ASN A 32 14.33 6.62 -6.64
N ASP A 33 13.17 7.13 -6.23
CA ASP A 33 12.96 8.59 -6.21
C ASP A 33 13.69 9.27 -5.06
N GLY A 34 14.18 8.50 -4.09
CA GLY A 34 14.90 9.06 -2.96
C GLY A 34 14.02 9.76 -1.94
N ALA A 35 12.71 9.55 -1.99
CA ALA A 35 11.78 10.14 -1.05
C ALA A 35 11.77 9.35 0.27
N ALA A 36 11.17 9.91 1.30
CA ALA A 36 11.09 9.29 2.62
C ALA A 36 10.09 8.13 2.65
N ALA A 37 9.25 7.99 1.65
CA ALA A 37 8.19 6.99 1.60
C ALA A 37 7.97 6.52 0.17
N GLU A 38 7.42 5.32 0.02
CA GLU A 38 6.79 4.91 -1.23
C GLU A 38 5.30 5.23 -1.16
N VAL A 39 4.71 5.56 -2.30
CA VAL A 39 3.28 5.82 -2.39
C VAL A 39 2.71 5.04 -3.56
N HIS A 40 1.73 4.22 -3.28
CA HIS A 40 1.09 3.35 -4.26
C HIS A 40 -0.40 3.65 -4.35
N HIS A 41 -0.90 3.71 -5.57
CA HIS A 41 -2.34 3.76 -5.85
C HIS A 41 -2.77 2.34 -6.18
N VAL A 42 -3.64 1.75 -5.38
CA VAL A 42 -3.96 0.33 -5.48
C VAL A 42 -5.45 0.11 -5.66
N GLN A 43 -5.78 -0.65 -6.69
CA GLN A 43 -7.10 -1.21 -6.86
C GLN A 43 -7.10 -2.60 -6.25
N ILE A 44 -7.79 -2.78 -5.15
CA ILE A 44 -7.76 -4.03 -4.38
C ILE A 44 -8.51 -5.12 -5.14
N SER A 45 -7.91 -6.31 -5.21
CA SER A 45 -8.57 -7.52 -5.68
C SER A 45 -7.77 -8.72 -5.19
N ASP A 46 -8.46 -9.76 -4.77
CA ASP A 46 -7.85 -11.03 -4.35
C ASP A 46 -6.64 -10.87 -3.43
N ALA A 47 -6.70 -9.92 -2.53
CA ALA A 47 -5.61 -9.67 -1.62
C ALA A 47 -5.35 -10.90 -0.76
N LYS A 48 -4.07 -11.18 -0.55
CA LYS A 48 -3.63 -12.29 0.30
C LYS A 48 -3.18 -11.74 1.66
N LEU A 49 -3.38 -12.54 2.67
CA LEU A 49 -2.91 -12.20 4.02
C LEU A 49 -1.39 -12.14 3.98
N HIS A 50 -0.83 -11.01 4.41
CA HIS A 50 0.62 -10.80 4.36
C HIS A 50 1.04 -9.81 5.44
N TYR A 51 2.35 -9.66 5.61
CA TYR A 51 2.93 -8.66 6.51
C TYR A 51 4.26 -8.18 5.95
N HIS A 52 4.76 -7.10 6.53
CA HIS A 52 6.05 -6.52 6.20
C HIS A 52 6.90 -6.43 7.45
N GLU A 53 8.20 -6.69 7.34
CA GLU A 53 9.09 -6.71 8.50
C GLU A 53 9.85 -5.40 8.69
N ARG A 54 10.02 -4.62 7.61
CA ARG A 54 10.88 -3.44 7.62
C ARG A 54 10.17 -2.13 7.32
N THR A 55 8.89 -2.20 7.00
CA THR A 55 8.14 -1.00 6.63
C THR A 55 6.78 -0.97 7.32
N ASP A 56 6.38 0.23 7.72
CA ASP A 56 5.03 0.50 8.18
C ASP A 56 4.20 0.95 6.99
N GLU A 57 2.90 0.67 7.01
CA GLU A 57 2.01 1.10 5.95
C GLU A 57 0.86 1.93 6.47
N ILE A 58 0.46 2.91 5.67
CA ILE A 58 -0.74 3.67 5.91
C ILE A 58 -1.64 3.48 4.69
N TYR A 59 -2.86 3.03 4.92
CA TYR A 59 -3.88 2.89 3.89
C TYR A 59 -4.86 4.04 4.02
N TYR A 60 -5.17 4.68 2.92
CA TYR A 60 -6.25 5.67 2.87
C TYR A 60 -7.23 5.29 1.77
N VAL A 61 -8.49 5.12 2.12
CA VAL A 61 -9.51 4.70 1.16
C VAL A 61 -9.95 5.90 0.32
N ILE A 62 -9.69 5.80 -0.98
CA ILE A 62 -10.08 6.83 -1.96
C ILE A 62 -11.52 6.63 -2.40
N ALA A 63 -11.91 5.39 -2.65
CA ALA A 63 -13.24 5.05 -3.16
C ALA A 63 -13.59 3.61 -2.80
N GLY A 64 -14.88 3.33 -2.75
CA GLY A 64 -15.37 1.97 -2.57
C GLY A 64 -15.64 1.60 -1.12
N ARG A 65 -15.95 0.33 -0.91
CA ARG A 65 -16.27 -0.24 0.39
C ARG A 65 -15.70 -1.63 0.50
N GLY A 66 -15.33 -2.00 1.71
CA GLY A 66 -14.85 -3.34 1.98
C GLY A 66 -14.49 -3.50 3.44
N THR A 67 -13.61 -4.47 3.69
CA THR A 67 -13.11 -4.76 5.02
C THR A 67 -11.61 -5.00 4.97
N MET A 68 -10.96 -4.93 6.12
CA MET A 68 -9.57 -5.32 6.26
C MET A 68 -9.42 -6.21 7.47
N VAL A 69 -8.74 -7.34 7.27
CA VAL A 69 -8.22 -8.12 8.39
C VAL A 69 -6.96 -7.40 8.85
N LEU A 70 -6.95 -6.97 10.10
CA LEU A 70 -5.87 -6.17 10.68
C LEU A 70 -5.45 -6.84 12.00
N GLY A 71 -4.35 -7.57 11.95
CA GLY A 71 -3.98 -8.45 13.06
C GLY A 71 -5.04 -9.52 13.24
N GLY A 72 -5.65 -9.59 14.39
CA GLY A 72 -6.72 -10.55 14.68
C GLY A 72 -8.12 -10.00 14.51
N GLU A 73 -8.28 -8.78 13.99
CA GLU A 73 -9.57 -8.11 13.90
C GLU A 73 -9.96 -7.81 12.47
N GLU A 74 -11.25 -7.73 12.22
CA GLU A 74 -11.77 -7.27 10.93
C GLU A 74 -12.37 -5.88 11.13
N VAL A 75 -11.94 -4.93 10.30
CA VAL A 75 -12.42 -3.55 10.36
C VAL A 75 -13.09 -3.17 9.05
N GLU A 76 -14.06 -2.27 9.12
CA GLU A 76 -14.76 -1.78 7.95
C GLU A 76 -13.96 -0.68 7.27
N LEU A 77 -13.99 -0.69 5.93
CA LEU A 77 -13.36 0.32 5.10
C LEU A 77 -14.40 0.97 4.21
N HIS A 78 -14.35 2.30 4.16
CA HIS A 78 -15.11 3.09 3.19
C HIS A 78 -14.34 4.37 2.90
N GLU A 79 -14.80 5.13 1.94
CA GLU A 79 -14.14 6.37 1.53
C GLU A 79 -13.81 7.25 2.74
N GLY A 80 -12.56 7.69 2.82
CA GLY A 80 -12.07 8.56 3.87
C GLY A 80 -11.44 7.86 5.07
N VAL A 81 -11.60 6.54 5.18
CA VAL A 81 -11.01 5.79 6.30
C VAL A 81 -9.50 5.66 6.12
N VAL A 82 -8.76 5.89 7.19
CA VAL A 82 -7.32 5.63 7.24
C VAL A 82 -7.05 4.46 8.18
N VAL A 83 -6.11 3.59 7.77
CA VAL A 83 -5.65 2.48 8.59
C VAL A 83 -4.14 2.53 8.68
N TYR A 84 -3.60 2.40 9.88
CA TYR A 84 -2.17 2.27 10.10
C TYR A 84 -1.83 0.81 10.36
N VAL A 85 -0.90 0.28 9.57
CA VAL A 85 -0.45 -1.11 9.67
C VAL A 85 1.01 -1.11 10.09
N PRO A 86 1.32 -1.31 11.37
CA PRO A 86 2.71 -1.42 11.82
C PRO A 86 3.41 -2.63 11.22
N ARG A 87 4.73 -2.59 11.21
CA ARG A 87 5.57 -3.72 10.84
C ARG A 87 5.15 -4.97 11.58
N GLY A 88 5.14 -6.10 10.90
CA GLY A 88 4.83 -7.40 11.48
C GLY A 88 3.34 -7.69 11.60
N VAL A 89 2.48 -6.73 11.39
CA VAL A 89 1.03 -6.95 11.52
C VAL A 89 0.49 -7.57 10.24
N ARG A 90 -0.10 -8.74 10.38
CA ARG A 90 -0.74 -9.44 9.26
C ARG A 90 -2.01 -8.73 8.85
N HIS A 91 -2.17 -8.54 7.56
CA HIS A 91 -3.32 -7.80 7.05
C HIS A 91 -3.69 -8.22 5.64
N LYS A 92 -4.96 -8.02 5.29
CA LYS A 92 -5.44 -8.08 3.91
C LYS A 92 -6.72 -7.29 3.77
N ALA A 93 -6.82 -6.51 2.71
CA ALA A 93 -8.02 -5.77 2.37
C ALA A 93 -8.87 -6.58 1.41
N LYS A 94 -10.20 -6.49 1.57
CA LYS A 94 -11.18 -7.18 0.71
C LYS A 94 -12.26 -6.20 0.30
N GLY A 95 -12.76 -6.39 -0.90
CA GLY A 95 -13.88 -5.63 -1.41
C GLY A 95 -13.50 -4.79 -2.61
N ASP A 96 -14.46 -4.03 -3.10
CA ASP A 96 -14.26 -3.14 -4.23
C ASP A 96 -13.73 -1.80 -3.68
N LEU A 97 -12.41 -1.71 -3.62
CA LEU A 97 -11.71 -0.61 -2.96
C LEU A 97 -10.61 -0.06 -3.86
N THR A 98 -10.51 1.25 -3.88
CA THR A 98 -9.32 1.95 -4.37
C THR A 98 -8.69 2.65 -3.19
N VAL A 99 -7.42 2.38 -2.94
CA VAL A 99 -6.70 2.91 -1.78
C VAL A 99 -5.38 3.53 -2.19
N LEU A 100 -4.95 4.48 -1.38
CA LEU A 100 -3.57 4.96 -1.41
C LEU A 100 -2.84 4.25 -0.29
N VAL A 101 -1.69 3.66 -0.62
CA VAL A 101 -0.84 3.00 0.39
C VAL A 101 0.47 3.75 0.47
N VAL A 102 0.81 4.20 1.67
CA VAL A 102 2.06 4.88 1.96
C VAL A 102 2.94 3.94 2.78
N CYS A 103 4.14 3.67 2.30
CA CYS A 103 5.07 2.74 2.93
C CYS A 103 6.28 3.49 3.44
N VAL A 104 6.59 3.37 4.72
CA VAL A 104 7.68 4.09 5.39
C VAL A 104 8.52 3.12 6.21
N PRO A 105 9.82 3.02 5.97
CA PRO A 105 10.58 3.59 4.86
C PRO A 105 10.26 2.91 3.53
N PRO A 106 10.77 3.44 2.41
CA PRO A 106 10.63 2.78 1.11
C PRO A 106 11.32 1.41 1.10
N GLY A 107 10.97 0.58 0.11
CA GLY A 107 11.61 -0.72 -0.06
C GLY A 107 10.66 -1.88 0.19
N VAL A 108 9.37 -1.67 0.02
CA VAL A 108 8.35 -2.69 0.32
C VAL A 108 8.41 -3.88 -0.63
N LEU A 109 8.88 -3.70 -1.86
CA LEU A 109 8.86 -4.78 -2.87
C LEU A 109 9.58 -6.05 -2.43
N GLY A 110 10.68 -5.93 -1.70
CA GLY A 110 11.42 -7.09 -1.20
C GLY A 110 10.99 -7.54 0.18
N ASP A 111 9.91 -7.00 0.71
CA ASP A 111 9.53 -7.17 2.10
C ASP A 111 8.07 -7.60 2.26
N VAL A 112 7.57 -8.38 1.32
CA VAL A 112 6.21 -8.92 1.37
C VAL A 112 6.29 -10.40 1.77
N HIS A 113 5.64 -10.75 2.87
CA HIS A 113 5.64 -12.11 3.41
C HIS A 113 4.21 -12.62 3.47
N GLU A 114 3.86 -13.52 2.54
CA GLU A 114 2.51 -14.08 2.49
C GLU A 114 2.31 -15.12 3.58
N VAL A 115 1.11 -15.16 4.12
CA VAL A 115 0.70 -16.10 5.16
C VAL A 115 -0.39 -17.00 4.59
N GLU A 116 -0.20 -18.30 4.78
CA GLU A 116 -1.20 -19.28 4.34
C GLU A 116 -2.36 -19.41 5.31
#